data_b4509050b5ffaa53d6a5c8592d64b4b7
#
_entry.id   b4509050b5ffaa53d6a5c8592d64b4b7
#
_cell.length_a   1.000
_cell.length_b   1.000
_cell.length_c   1.000
_cell.angle_alpha   90.00
_cell.angle_beta   90.00
_cell.angle_gamma   90.00
#
_symmetry.space_group_name_H-M   'P 1'
#
loop_
_entity.id
_entity.type
_entity.pdbx_description
1 polymer ?
#
loop_
_entity_poly.entity_id
_entity_poly.type
_entity_poly.pdbx_seq_one_letter_code
_entity_poly.pdbx_strand_id
1 'polypeptide(L)'
;MSTATTFPVTQLELAAISGGELLRFPISFAEYWDLLEKAEYRIDYYEHEAIAMSYENEAHSEMVTEFSHLLKGIFPRTDLQYKVHNSNRPIYIQECDQVVFSPDGSVVTQPPVYFEYRPGMTAETTPFLVFEVLSKSTRKYDLGEKLPCYKKIPGLQYILYIDLERPSVTVYERQGAHSWMDVEYTNLEAAFDIQGHTLRLQDIYLNVF
;
A
#
# COMPACT_ATOMS: atom_id res chain seq x y z
N MET A 1 -37.39 -7.49 -6.04
CA MET A 1 -36.94 -6.38 -5.20
C MET A 1 -35.46 -6.61 -4.96
N SER A 2 -34.61 -5.83 -5.61
CA SER A 2 -33.17 -5.86 -5.37
C SER A 2 -32.93 -5.26 -4.00
N THR A 3 -32.53 -6.06 -3.04
CA THR A 3 -31.96 -5.54 -1.79
C THR A 3 -30.67 -4.84 -2.17
N ALA A 4 -30.68 -3.51 -2.19
CA ALA A 4 -29.46 -2.75 -2.29
C ALA A 4 -28.56 -3.22 -1.13
N THR A 5 -27.48 -3.88 -1.45
CA THR A 5 -26.48 -4.28 -0.46
C THR A 5 -25.91 -2.98 0.09
N THR A 6 -26.33 -2.63 1.31
CA THR A 6 -25.84 -1.40 1.96
C THR A 6 -24.38 -1.67 2.30
N PHE A 7 -23.48 -0.91 1.72
CA PHE A 7 -22.06 -1.01 1.96
C PHE A 7 -21.78 -0.64 3.44
N PRO A 8 -20.99 -1.42 4.19
CA PRO A 8 -20.61 -1.01 5.54
C PRO A 8 -19.82 0.29 5.46
N VAL A 9 -20.06 1.22 6.37
CA VAL A 9 -19.38 2.52 6.42
C VAL A 9 -18.45 2.58 7.64
N THR A 10 -18.89 1.97 8.75
CA THR A 10 -18.12 1.93 9.99
C THR A 10 -17.26 0.67 10.10
N GLN A 11 -16.18 0.76 10.87
CA GLN A 11 -15.36 -0.42 11.19
C GLN A 11 -16.17 -1.52 11.90
N LEU A 12 -17.14 -1.14 12.74
CA LEU A 12 -17.99 -2.10 13.45
C LEU A 12 -18.88 -2.89 12.49
N GLU A 13 -19.49 -2.20 11.52
CA GLU A 13 -20.31 -2.84 10.47
C GLU A 13 -19.46 -3.78 9.62
N LEU A 14 -18.26 -3.35 9.22
CA LEU A 14 -17.33 -4.18 8.46
C LEU A 14 -16.92 -5.44 9.26
N ALA A 15 -16.52 -5.29 10.51
CA ALA A 15 -16.12 -6.38 11.38
C ALA A 15 -17.23 -7.41 11.58
N ALA A 16 -18.49 -6.96 11.65
CA ALA A 16 -19.64 -7.83 11.83
C ALA A 16 -19.88 -8.80 10.66
N ILE A 17 -19.39 -8.46 9.46
CA ILE A 17 -19.64 -9.25 8.23
C ILE A 17 -18.37 -9.84 7.62
N SER A 18 -17.18 -9.29 7.91
CA SER A 18 -15.93 -9.71 7.26
C SER A 18 -15.36 -11.03 7.78
N GLY A 19 -15.62 -11.34 9.06
CA GLY A 19 -14.96 -12.51 9.68
C GLY A 19 -13.42 -12.42 9.66
N GLY A 20 -12.84 -11.23 9.40
CA GLY A 20 -11.39 -11.02 9.26
C GLY A 20 -10.87 -11.20 7.83
N GLU A 21 -11.74 -11.43 6.85
CA GLU A 21 -11.39 -11.57 5.44
C GLU A 21 -11.64 -10.27 4.65
N LEU A 22 -11.04 -10.17 3.46
CA LEU A 22 -11.33 -9.11 2.51
C LEU A 22 -12.75 -9.27 1.99
N LEU A 23 -13.51 -8.18 1.99
CA LEU A 23 -14.84 -8.14 1.40
C LEU A 23 -14.81 -7.37 0.08
N ARG A 24 -15.58 -7.85 -0.90
CA ARG A 24 -15.69 -7.26 -2.23
C ARG A 24 -17.13 -6.88 -2.52
N PHE A 25 -17.31 -5.69 -3.05
CA PHE A 25 -18.62 -5.15 -3.37
C PHE A 25 -18.59 -4.50 -4.75
N PRO A 26 -19.46 -4.92 -5.69
CA PRO A 26 -19.58 -4.25 -6.97
C PRO A 26 -19.92 -2.77 -6.78
N ILE A 27 -19.14 -1.89 -7.40
CA ILE A 27 -19.31 -0.45 -7.30
C ILE A 27 -18.74 0.22 -8.55
N SER A 28 -19.33 1.32 -8.98
CA SER A 28 -18.73 2.14 -10.03
C SER A 28 -17.57 2.99 -9.50
N PHE A 29 -16.68 3.43 -10.38
CA PHE A 29 -15.56 4.29 -10.02
C PHE A 29 -16.01 5.61 -9.38
N ALA A 30 -17.13 6.18 -9.82
CA ALA A 30 -17.69 7.39 -9.21
C ALA A 30 -18.20 7.14 -7.78
N GLU A 31 -18.93 6.04 -7.57
CA GLU A 31 -19.45 5.68 -6.26
C GLU A 31 -18.35 5.29 -5.27
N TYR A 32 -17.22 4.75 -5.78
CA TYR A 32 -16.05 4.45 -4.94
C TYR A 32 -15.53 5.70 -4.21
N TRP A 33 -15.42 6.85 -4.92
CA TRP A 33 -14.97 8.08 -4.30
C TRP A 33 -15.94 8.60 -3.24
N ASP A 34 -17.26 8.44 -3.47
CA ASP A 34 -18.28 8.76 -2.47
C ASP A 34 -18.18 7.89 -1.21
N LEU A 35 -17.79 6.62 -1.42
CA LEU A 35 -17.61 5.69 -0.32
C LEU A 35 -16.32 5.98 0.44
N LEU A 36 -15.21 6.24 -0.26
CA LEU A 36 -13.91 6.55 0.34
C LEU A 36 -13.97 7.73 1.31
N GLU A 37 -14.82 8.72 1.01
CA GLU A 37 -15.03 9.87 1.90
C GLU A 37 -15.79 9.55 3.18
N LYS A 38 -16.57 8.48 3.19
CA LYS A 38 -17.48 8.12 4.29
C LYS A 38 -16.98 6.96 5.12
N ALA A 39 -16.20 6.07 4.52
CA ALA A 39 -15.73 4.87 5.18
C ALA A 39 -14.70 5.19 6.26
N GLU A 40 -14.85 4.57 7.44
CA GLU A 40 -13.92 4.67 8.57
C GLU A 40 -12.73 3.71 8.46
N TYR A 41 -12.59 3.00 7.33
CA TYR A 41 -11.57 1.99 7.09
C TYR A 41 -11.02 2.10 5.67
N ARG A 42 -9.92 1.41 5.40
CA ARG A 42 -9.30 1.42 4.06
C ARG A 42 -10.15 0.62 3.08
N ILE A 43 -10.33 1.21 1.90
CA ILE A 43 -10.94 0.57 0.75
C ILE A 43 -10.09 0.81 -0.47
N ASP A 44 -9.89 -0.24 -1.24
CA ASP A 44 -9.27 -0.19 -2.57
C ASP A 44 -10.35 -0.28 -3.65
N TYR A 45 -10.01 0.12 -4.86
CA TYR A 45 -10.85 -0.07 -6.05
C TYR A 45 -10.12 -0.90 -7.08
N TYR A 46 -10.68 -2.03 -7.43
CA TYR A 46 -10.11 -2.95 -8.41
C TYR A 46 -11.22 -3.69 -9.17
N GLU A 47 -11.13 -3.75 -10.51
CA GLU A 47 -12.07 -4.48 -11.39
C GLU A 47 -13.56 -4.19 -11.10
N HIS A 48 -13.93 -2.92 -10.95
CA HIS A 48 -15.29 -2.48 -10.62
C HIS A 48 -15.81 -2.96 -9.25
N GLU A 49 -14.91 -3.23 -8.32
CA GLU A 49 -15.23 -3.59 -6.95
C GLU A 49 -14.54 -2.65 -5.96
N ALA A 50 -15.25 -2.31 -4.90
CA ALA A 50 -14.64 -1.80 -3.68
C ALA A 50 -14.16 -2.99 -2.84
N ILE A 51 -12.90 -2.97 -2.42
CA ILE A 51 -12.29 -4.02 -1.62
C ILE A 51 -12.07 -3.44 -0.23
N ALA A 52 -12.86 -3.89 0.73
CA ALA A 52 -12.80 -3.46 2.11
C ALA A 52 -11.82 -4.34 2.90
N MET A 53 -10.88 -3.70 3.58
CA MET A 53 -9.88 -4.37 4.38
C MET A 53 -10.29 -4.36 5.85
N SER A 54 -10.20 -5.53 6.48
CA SER A 54 -10.44 -5.66 7.92
C SER A 54 -9.41 -4.86 8.73
N TYR A 55 -9.73 -4.65 10.01
CA TYR A 55 -8.85 -3.96 10.95
C TYR A 55 -7.47 -4.63 11.04
N GLU A 56 -6.43 -3.82 11.00
CA GLU A 56 -5.05 -4.26 11.18
C GLU A 56 -4.78 -4.57 12.66
N ASN A 57 -4.01 -5.62 12.93
CA ASN A 57 -3.58 -5.92 14.28
C ASN A 57 -2.43 -5.00 14.72
N GLU A 58 -2.14 -5.00 16.02
CA GLU A 58 -1.10 -4.18 16.64
C GLU A 58 0.27 -4.37 15.98
N ALA A 59 0.68 -5.63 15.75
CA ALA A 59 1.98 -5.94 15.14
C ALA A 59 2.11 -5.40 13.72
N HIS A 60 1.03 -5.41 12.91
CA HIS A 60 1.02 -4.80 11.58
C HIS A 60 1.20 -3.28 11.68
N SER A 61 0.44 -2.62 12.55
CA SER A 61 0.54 -1.17 12.75
C SER A 61 1.93 -0.74 13.25
N GLU A 62 2.53 -1.52 14.14
CA GLU A 62 3.88 -1.28 14.62
C GLU A 62 4.91 -1.43 13.50
N MET A 63 4.85 -2.50 12.71
CA MET A 63 5.72 -2.70 11.55
C MET A 63 5.63 -1.55 10.54
N VAL A 64 4.42 -1.10 10.21
CA VAL A 64 4.21 0.06 9.32
C VAL A 64 4.85 1.32 9.89
N THR A 65 4.73 1.53 11.20
CA THR A 65 5.30 2.69 11.88
C THR A 65 6.83 2.66 11.88
N GLU A 66 7.42 1.54 12.27
CA GLU A 66 8.89 1.37 12.32
C GLU A 66 9.50 1.50 10.92
N PHE A 67 8.93 0.82 9.92
CA PHE A 67 9.45 0.92 8.57
C PHE A 67 9.29 2.33 7.99
N SER A 68 8.18 3.00 8.25
CA SER A 68 8.00 4.42 7.89
C SER A 68 9.04 5.32 8.56
N HIS A 69 9.43 5.02 9.80
CA HIS A 69 10.48 5.76 10.50
C HIS A 69 11.86 5.56 9.84
N LEU A 70 12.21 4.33 9.48
CA LEU A 70 13.44 4.03 8.75
C LEU A 70 13.48 4.74 7.39
N LEU A 71 12.37 4.73 6.64
CA LEU A 71 12.26 5.46 5.38
C LEU A 71 12.44 6.98 5.55
N LYS A 72 11.93 7.56 6.64
CA LYS A 72 12.17 8.99 6.96
C LYS A 72 13.62 9.29 7.31
N GLY A 73 14.38 8.30 7.76
CA GLY A 73 15.83 8.41 7.93
C GLY A 73 16.57 8.48 6.60
N ILE A 74 16.14 7.69 5.61
CA ILE A 74 16.68 7.67 4.24
C ILE A 74 16.22 8.91 3.46
N PHE A 75 14.95 9.27 3.56
CA PHE A 75 14.31 10.39 2.87
C PHE A 75 13.91 11.48 3.87
N PRO A 76 14.89 12.23 4.45
CA PRO A 76 14.60 13.21 5.50
C PRO A 76 13.80 14.40 4.94
N ARG A 77 13.07 15.08 5.82
CA ARG A 77 12.29 16.28 5.45
C ARG A 77 13.12 17.42 4.87
N THR A 78 14.43 17.41 5.10
CA THR A 78 15.39 18.35 4.53
C THR A 78 15.70 18.05 3.06
N ASP A 79 15.44 16.82 2.62
CA ASP A 79 15.46 16.45 1.22
C ASP A 79 14.14 16.88 0.59
N LEU A 80 14.20 17.96 -0.19
CA LEU A 80 13.02 18.49 -0.88
C LEU A 80 12.57 17.63 -2.09
N GLN A 81 13.31 16.56 -2.40
CA GLN A 81 13.00 15.71 -3.55
C GLN A 81 11.99 14.61 -3.21
N TYR A 82 11.87 14.21 -1.95
CA TYR A 82 11.05 13.08 -1.53
C TYR A 82 10.16 13.41 -0.32
N LYS A 83 9.02 12.72 -0.25
CA LYS A 83 8.14 12.68 0.94
C LYS A 83 7.71 11.26 1.23
N VAL A 84 7.77 10.89 2.51
CA VAL A 84 7.25 9.60 3.00
C VAL A 84 5.80 9.81 3.45
N HIS A 85 4.90 9.01 2.90
CA HIS A 85 3.49 8.96 3.26
C HIS A 85 3.16 7.61 3.90
N ASN A 86 2.17 7.61 4.77
CA ASN A 86 1.61 6.41 5.41
C ASN A 86 0.35 5.92 4.67
N SER A 87 -0.30 4.89 5.21
CA SER A 87 -1.45 4.17 4.65
C SER A 87 -2.70 5.00 4.29
N ASN A 88 -2.76 6.27 4.65
CA ASN A 88 -3.94 7.12 4.38
C ASN A 88 -3.88 7.88 3.04
N ARG A 89 -2.92 7.54 2.18
CA ARG A 89 -2.79 8.18 0.86
C ARG A 89 -3.05 7.17 -0.25
N PRO A 90 -4.22 7.26 -0.92
CA PRO A 90 -4.52 6.39 -2.05
C PRO A 90 -3.60 6.71 -3.23
N ILE A 91 -3.26 5.67 -3.99
CA ILE A 91 -2.54 5.74 -5.25
C ILE A 91 -3.51 5.39 -6.37
N TYR A 92 -3.71 6.31 -7.31
CA TYR A 92 -4.46 6.07 -8.53
C TYR A 92 -3.52 5.57 -9.63
N ILE A 93 -3.85 4.43 -10.23
CA ILE A 93 -3.03 3.78 -11.26
C ILE A 93 -3.85 3.69 -12.56
N GLN A 94 -3.66 4.69 -13.42
CA GLN A 94 -4.36 4.77 -14.69
C GLN A 94 -3.99 3.61 -15.62
N GLU A 95 -2.74 3.18 -15.60
CA GLU A 95 -2.19 2.12 -16.46
C GLU A 95 -2.70 0.72 -16.09
N CYS A 96 -3.43 0.61 -14.97
CA CYS A 96 -4.05 -0.63 -14.52
C CYS A 96 -5.57 -0.56 -14.48
N ASP A 97 -6.19 0.01 -15.53
CA ASP A 97 -7.64 0.14 -15.68
C ASP A 97 -8.31 0.95 -14.55
N GLN A 98 -7.69 2.07 -14.21
CA GLN A 98 -8.18 3.05 -13.22
C GLN A 98 -8.30 2.48 -11.79
N VAL A 99 -7.44 1.57 -11.39
CA VAL A 99 -7.46 1.07 -10.01
C VAL A 99 -6.98 2.12 -9.00
N VAL A 100 -7.44 1.99 -7.76
CA VAL A 100 -7.00 2.78 -6.63
C VAL A 100 -6.60 1.85 -5.49
N PHE A 101 -5.35 1.94 -5.06
CA PHE A 101 -4.86 1.17 -3.93
C PHE A 101 -4.37 2.09 -2.81
N SER A 102 -4.56 1.65 -1.59
CA SER A 102 -4.02 2.31 -0.39
C SER A 102 -2.93 1.42 0.21
N PRO A 103 -1.66 1.60 -0.19
CA PRO A 103 -0.56 0.81 0.37
C PRO A 103 -0.33 1.15 1.84
N ASP A 104 0.41 0.31 2.56
CA ASP A 104 0.80 0.60 3.95
C ASP A 104 1.72 1.82 4.05
N GLY A 105 2.46 2.11 2.99
CA GLY A 105 3.13 3.38 2.85
C GLY A 105 3.79 3.57 1.49
N SER A 106 4.20 4.82 1.25
CA SER A 106 4.84 5.21 0.01
C SER A 106 5.87 6.31 0.20
N VAL A 107 6.80 6.39 -0.74
CA VAL A 107 7.68 7.54 -0.94
C VAL A 107 7.33 8.16 -2.26
N VAL A 108 7.07 9.46 -2.29
CA VAL A 108 6.73 10.18 -3.53
C VAL A 108 7.79 11.21 -3.87
N THR A 109 8.07 11.38 -5.16
CA THR A 109 8.97 12.45 -5.65
C THR A 109 8.28 13.81 -5.60
N GLN A 110 9.08 14.86 -5.50
CA GLN A 110 8.60 16.24 -5.49
C GLN A 110 8.99 16.97 -6.78
N PRO A 111 8.11 17.81 -7.37
CA PRO A 111 6.72 18.01 -7.03
C PRO A 111 5.87 16.77 -7.39
N PRO A 112 4.90 16.37 -6.53
CA PRO A 112 4.05 15.24 -6.82
C PRO A 112 3.05 15.55 -7.93
N VAL A 113 2.67 14.52 -8.69
CA VAL A 113 1.54 14.59 -9.62
C VAL A 113 0.36 13.88 -8.99
N TYR A 114 -0.79 14.55 -8.99
CA TYR A 114 -2.01 14.04 -8.36
C TYR A 114 -3.10 13.78 -9.39
N PHE A 115 -3.90 12.78 -9.13
CA PHE A 115 -5.24 12.66 -9.67
C PHE A 115 -6.19 13.38 -8.71
N GLU A 116 -6.85 14.45 -9.17
CA GLU A 116 -7.85 15.17 -8.40
C GLU A 116 -9.23 14.61 -8.76
N TYR A 117 -9.84 13.89 -7.82
CA TYR A 117 -11.17 13.32 -8.04
C TYR A 117 -12.30 14.26 -7.60
N ARG A 118 -12.00 15.23 -6.71
CA ARG A 118 -12.84 16.34 -6.30
C ARG A 118 -11.97 17.52 -5.89
N PRO A 119 -12.51 18.76 -5.89
CA PRO A 119 -11.77 19.94 -5.47
C PRO A 119 -11.08 19.76 -4.11
N GLY A 120 -9.75 19.77 -4.10
CA GLY A 120 -8.93 19.60 -2.90
C GLY A 120 -8.73 18.14 -2.43
N MET A 121 -9.35 17.16 -3.08
CA MET A 121 -9.20 15.73 -2.75
C MET A 121 -8.41 15.01 -3.83
N THR A 122 -7.26 14.46 -3.44
CA THR A 122 -6.28 13.95 -4.40
C THR A 122 -5.79 12.56 -4.06
N ALA A 123 -5.51 11.76 -5.10
CA ALA A 123 -4.75 10.53 -5.01
C ALA A 123 -3.36 10.70 -5.63
N GLU A 124 -2.36 9.99 -5.13
CA GLU A 124 -1.01 9.96 -5.70
C GLU A 124 -1.02 9.24 -7.05
N THR A 125 -0.14 9.69 -7.97
CA THR A 125 0.04 9.00 -9.26
C THR A 125 1.50 8.67 -9.54
N THR A 126 2.44 9.25 -8.81
CA THR A 126 3.88 9.13 -9.06
C THR A 126 4.66 8.71 -7.81
N PRO A 127 4.32 7.58 -7.17
CA PRO A 127 5.14 7.06 -6.10
C PRO A 127 6.51 6.63 -6.65
N PHE A 128 7.54 6.86 -5.87
CA PHE A 128 8.90 6.38 -6.12
C PHE A 128 9.12 5.00 -5.51
N LEU A 129 8.52 4.77 -4.35
CA LEU A 129 8.53 3.51 -3.61
C LEU A 129 7.17 3.27 -3.00
N VAL A 130 6.71 2.02 -3.01
CA VAL A 130 5.57 1.55 -2.22
C VAL A 130 6.01 0.37 -1.36
N PHE A 131 5.39 0.22 -0.18
CA PHE A 131 5.57 -0.97 0.63
C PHE A 131 4.24 -1.47 1.19
N GLU A 132 4.17 -2.79 1.38
CA GLU A 132 3.05 -3.50 2.00
C GLU A 132 3.59 -4.44 3.08
N VAL A 133 2.93 -4.49 4.21
CA VAL A 133 3.19 -5.44 5.28
C VAL A 133 2.24 -6.63 5.10
N LEU A 134 2.79 -7.77 4.70
CA LEU A 134 2.01 -8.95 4.34
C LEU A 134 1.43 -9.62 5.58
N SER A 135 0.11 -9.72 5.63
CA SER A 135 -0.63 -10.50 6.60
C SER A 135 -1.24 -11.76 5.96
N LYS A 136 -1.73 -12.69 6.77
CA LYS A 136 -2.44 -13.89 6.24
C LYS A 136 -3.65 -13.54 5.38
N SER A 137 -4.40 -12.53 5.78
CA SER A 137 -5.65 -12.14 5.13
C SER A 137 -5.44 -11.39 3.81
N THR A 138 -4.37 -10.61 3.69
CA THR A 138 -4.14 -9.74 2.52
C THR A 138 -3.08 -10.26 1.55
N ARG A 139 -2.18 -11.15 1.96
CA ARG A 139 -1.04 -11.65 1.16
C ARG A 139 -1.40 -12.03 -0.27
N LYS A 140 -2.48 -12.79 -0.45
CA LYS A 140 -2.90 -13.22 -1.79
C LYS A 140 -3.32 -12.04 -2.66
N TYR A 141 -3.99 -11.08 -2.08
CA TYR A 141 -4.42 -9.85 -2.75
C TYR A 141 -3.23 -8.96 -3.09
N ASP A 142 -2.35 -8.73 -2.12
CA ASP A 142 -1.18 -7.86 -2.30
C ASP A 142 -0.23 -8.39 -3.40
N LEU A 143 0.04 -9.69 -3.39
CA LEU A 143 0.94 -10.32 -4.38
C LEU A 143 0.25 -10.66 -5.71
N GLY A 144 -1.06 -10.95 -5.69
CA GLY A 144 -1.79 -11.39 -6.89
C GLY A 144 -2.40 -10.26 -7.70
N GLU A 145 -2.93 -9.24 -7.04
CA GLU A 145 -3.69 -8.17 -7.70
C GLU A 145 -2.96 -6.81 -7.63
N LYS A 146 -2.45 -6.41 -6.47
CA LYS A 146 -1.73 -5.13 -6.35
C LYS A 146 -0.39 -5.14 -7.06
N LEU A 147 0.44 -6.16 -6.89
CA LEU A 147 1.78 -6.21 -7.46
C LEU A 147 1.82 -6.03 -8.98
N PRO A 148 0.98 -6.72 -9.79
CA PRO A 148 0.93 -6.50 -11.23
C PRO A 148 0.58 -5.06 -11.62
N CYS A 149 -0.28 -4.40 -10.84
CA CYS A 149 -0.67 -3.01 -11.07
C CYS A 149 0.43 -2.04 -10.64
N TYR A 150 1.05 -2.24 -9.49
CA TYR A 150 2.19 -1.43 -9.06
C TYR A 150 3.32 -1.43 -10.10
N LYS A 151 3.62 -2.60 -10.68
CA LYS A 151 4.64 -2.72 -11.73
C LYS A 151 4.36 -1.87 -12.97
N LYS A 152 3.10 -1.46 -13.21
CA LYS A 152 2.71 -0.61 -14.34
C LYS A 152 2.92 0.88 -14.08
N ILE A 153 3.06 1.33 -12.83
CA ILE A 153 3.28 2.75 -12.51
C ILE A 153 4.60 3.23 -13.10
N PRO A 154 4.63 4.22 -14.00
CA PRO A 154 5.83 4.57 -14.77
C PRO A 154 7.02 5.05 -13.92
N GLY A 155 6.77 5.82 -12.87
CA GLY A 155 7.80 6.41 -12.00
C GLY A 155 8.28 5.53 -10.86
N LEU A 156 7.56 4.43 -10.58
CA LEU A 156 7.85 3.57 -9.44
C LEU A 156 9.17 2.81 -9.63
N GLN A 157 10.07 2.92 -8.65
CA GLN A 157 11.39 2.27 -8.68
C GLN A 157 11.47 1.05 -7.76
N TYR A 158 10.76 1.10 -6.63
CA TYR A 158 10.82 0.04 -5.62
C TYR A 158 9.44 -0.38 -5.16
N ILE A 159 9.23 -1.70 -5.03
CA ILE A 159 8.06 -2.29 -4.36
C ILE A 159 8.62 -3.23 -3.30
N LEU A 160 8.23 -3.03 -2.04
CA LEU A 160 8.68 -3.85 -0.93
C LEU A 160 7.51 -4.58 -0.31
N TYR A 161 7.72 -5.86 -0.06
CA TYR A 161 6.81 -6.68 0.74
C TYR A 161 7.53 -7.15 2.00
N ILE A 162 7.00 -6.76 3.15
CA ILE A 162 7.54 -7.07 4.47
C ILE A 162 6.66 -8.15 5.09
N ASP A 163 7.22 -9.31 5.39
CA ASP A 163 6.48 -10.41 5.98
C ASP A 163 6.30 -10.19 7.48
N LEU A 164 5.06 -10.22 7.97
CA LEU A 164 4.76 -10.01 9.39
C LEU A 164 5.03 -11.25 10.25
N GLU A 165 5.09 -12.46 9.64
CA GLU A 165 5.18 -13.73 10.37
C GLU A 165 6.62 -14.24 10.52
N ARG A 166 7.55 -13.72 9.72
CA ARG A 166 8.95 -14.11 9.71
C ARG A 166 9.86 -12.98 9.23
N PRO A 167 11.14 -12.93 9.64
CA PRO A 167 12.08 -11.96 9.10
C PRO A 167 12.34 -12.21 7.61
N SER A 168 11.53 -11.59 6.76
CA SER A 168 11.65 -11.69 5.29
C SER A 168 11.14 -10.41 4.64
N VAL A 169 11.95 -9.84 3.75
CA VAL A 169 11.59 -8.70 2.91
C VAL A 169 11.86 -9.05 1.45
N THR A 170 10.84 -8.95 0.61
CA THR A 170 11.01 -9.05 -0.84
C THR A 170 11.09 -7.66 -1.43
N VAL A 171 12.19 -7.35 -2.09
CA VAL A 171 12.42 -6.09 -2.78
C VAL A 171 12.30 -6.31 -4.28
N TYR A 172 11.36 -5.62 -4.91
CA TYR A 172 11.29 -5.48 -6.37
C TYR A 172 11.94 -4.16 -6.74
N GLU A 173 12.98 -4.20 -7.56
CA GLU A 173 13.67 -3.03 -8.08
C GLU A 173 13.49 -2.96 -9.59
N ARG A 174 13.11 -1.79 -10.10
CA ARG A 174 12.95 -1.57 -11.53
C ARG A 174 14.31 -1.52 -12.22
N GLN A 175 14.48 -2.38 -13.23
CA GLN A 175 15.67 -2.41 -14.08
C GLN A 175 15.45 -1.76 -15.45
N GLY A 176 14.21 -1.50 -15.82
CA GLY A 176 13.82 -0.89 -17.08
C GLY A 176 12.31 -0.68 -17.16
N ALA A 177 11.83 -0.14 -18.27
CA ALA A 177 10.42 0.22 -18.44
C ALA A 177 9.44 -0.94 -18.10
N HIS A 178 9.82 -2.16 -18.42
CA HIS A 178 8.99 -3.36 -18.23
C HIS A 178 9.73 -4.51 -17.52
N SER A 179 10.90 -4.23 -16.95
CA SER A 179 11.71 -5.26 -16.27
C SER A 179 11.92 -4.92 -14.80
N TRP A 180 11.78 -5.93 -13.96
CA TRP A 180 11.94 -5.86 -12.52
C TRP A 180 12.85 -7.00 -12.07
N MET A 181 13.76 -6.71 -11.18
CA MET A 181 14.51 -7.69 -10.41
C MET A 181 13.82 -7.83 -9.06
N ASP A 182 13.63 -9.06 -8.60
CA ASP A 182 13.14 -9.32 -7.26
C ASP A 182 14.15 -10.17 -6.48
N VAL A 183 14.35 -9.79 -5.22
CA VAL A 183 15.24 -10.49 -4.28
C VAL A 183 14.52 -10.61 -2.95
N GLU A 184 14.44 -11.83 -2.42
CA GLU A 184 13.95 -12.08 -1.07
C GLU A 184 15.15 -12.13 -0.10
N TYR A 185 15.12 -11.25 0.88
CA TYR A 185 16.08 -11.20 1.98
C TYR A 185 15.46 -11.88 3.19
N THR A 186 16.09 -12.94 3.67
CA THR A 186 15.61 -13.73 4.81
C THR A 186 16.64 -13.70 5.93
N ASN A 187 16.22 -13.81 7.15
CA ASN A 187 16.98 -13.69 8.41
C ASN A 187 17.36 -12.24 8.81
N LEU A 188 17.60 -12.04 10.09
CA LEU A 188 17.82 -10.71 10.67
C LEU A 188 19.18 -10.07 10.27
N GLU A 189 20.17 -10.86 9.90
CA GLU A 189 21.48 -10.36 9.47
C GLU A 189 21.48 -9.87 8.02
N ALA A 190 20.45 -10.22 7.24
CA ALA A 190 20.34 -9.78 5.86
C ALA A 190 20.12 -8.27 5.76
N ALA A 191 20.59 -7.68 4.67
CA ALA A 191 20.45 -6.26 4.38
C ALA A 191 20.25 -6.05 2.88
N PHE A 192 19.59 -4.95 2.53
CA PHE A 192 19.40 -4.49 1.15
C PHE A 192 19.59 -2.98 1.05
N ASP A 193 19.81 -2.50 -0.16
CA ASP A 193 20.04 -1.08 -0.41
C ASP A 193 18.84 -0.42 -1.11
N ILE A 194 18.51 0.80 -0.69
CA ILE A 194 17.60 1.71 -1.38
C ILE A 194 18.34 3.02 -1.59
N GLN A 195 18.57 3.42 -2.83
CA GLN A 195 19.26 4.68 -3.14
C GLN A 195 20.63 4.85 -2.46
N GLY A 196 21.39 3.76 -2.28
CA GLY A 196 22.68 3.77 -1.62
C GLY A 196 22.62 3.81 -0.08
N HIS A 197 21.43 3.65 0.49
CA HIS A 197 21.23 3.51 1.93
C HIS A 197 20.93 2.05 2.28
N THR A 198 21.77 1.48 3.14
CA THR A 198 21.62 0.08 3.59
C THR A 198 20.55 -0.02 4.68
N LEU A 199 19.55 -0.87 4.45
CA LEU A 199 18.53 -1.27 5.42
C LEU A 199 18.79 -2.71 5.87
N ARG A 200 18.89 -2.93 7.17
CA ARG A 200 19.06 -4.25 7.76
C ARG A 200 17.73 -4.80 8.24
N LEU A 201 17.48 -6.08 8.07
CA LEU A 201 16.24 -6.69 8.55
C LEU A 201 16.11 -6.59 10.07
N GLN A 202 17.22 -6.70 10.82
CA GLN A 202 17.20 -6.50 12.27
C GLN A 202 16.65 -5.14 12.70
N ASP A 203 16.85 -4.08 11.91
CA ASP A 203 16.35 -2.73 12.21
C ASP A 203 14.87 -2.60 11.84
N ILE A 204 14.42 -3.32 10.80
CA ILE A 204 13.01 -3.37 10.37
C ILE A 204 12.15 -4.12 11.39
N TYR A 205 12.68 -5.20 11.97
CA TYR A 205 11.96 -6.10 12.88
C TYR A 205 12.25 -5.85 14.36
N LEU A 206 12.88 -4.72 14.71
CA LEU A 206 13.45 -4.46 16.04
C LEU A 206 12.45 -4.65 17.19
N ASN A 207 11.17 -4.30 16.99
CA ASN A 207 10.13 -4.37 18.02
C ASN A 207 9.00 -5.34 17.66
N VAL A 208 9.18 -6.19 16.64
CA VAL A 208 8.11 -7.05 16.12
C VAL A 208 8.24 -8.48 16.64
N PHE A 209 9.45 -8.94 16.97
CA PHE A 209 9.76 -10.27 17.49
C PHE A 209 10.53 -10.21 18.80
#